data_4320f7ba5b095bd4fbe2e0d8f6c041b6
#
_entry.id   4320f7ba5b095bd4fbe2e0d8f6c041b6
#
_cell.length_a   1.000
_cell.length_b   1.000
_cell.length_c   1.000
_cell.angle_alpha   90.00
_cell.angle_beta   90.00
_cell.angle_gamma   90.00
#
_symmetry.space_group_name_H-M   'P 1'
#
loop_
_entity.id
_entity.type
_entity.pdbx_description
1 polymer ?
#
loop_
_entity_poly.entity_id
_entity_poly.type
_entity_poly.pdbx_seq_one_letter_code
_entity_poly.pdbx_strand_id
1 'polypeptide(L)'
;MKHILIVEDEPDIQELLCAYLQDAGYGTAAAGDGVAALELFQSRPFDLVLLDLMLPKIDGFGACELIRRQSQVPILMLTALDGEGEQLRGFRLNIDDYVTKPFSMPVLLEKIRVILRRSGGTVEDGPLRYRDLSLDLDAREVRLEGRTLELTAREFELLHTFLSAPGRVFTREVLLSKLWG
;
A
#
# COMPACT_ATOMS: atom_id res chain seq x y z
N MET A 1 10.82 -13.91 9.05
CA MET A 1 10.14 -12.79 9.75
C MET A 1 10.05 -11.59 8.84
N LYS A 2 8.87 -11.02 8.70
CA LYS A 2 8.68 -9.78 7.93
C LYS A 2 9.08 -8.58 8.76
N HIS A 3 9.75 -7.62 8.16
CA HIS A 3 10.24 -6.40 8.81
C HIS A 3 9.48 -5.17 8.34
N ILE A 4 9.03 -4.36 9.29
CA ILE A 4 8.26 -3.16 9.05
C ILE A 4 9.04 -1.94 9.53
N LEU A 5 9.21 -0.95 8.67
CA LEU A 5 9.75 0.35 9.03
C LEU A 5 8.60 1.25 9.48
N ILE A 6 8.68 1.75 10.70
CA ILE A 6 7.67 2.65 11.27
C ILE A 6 8.24 4.07 11.29
N VAL A 7 7.57 4.97 10.59
CA VAL A 7 7.98 6.38 10.52
C VAL A 7 6.90 7.23 11.17
N GLU A 8 7.14 7.64 12.39
CA GLU A 8 6.20 8.36 13.26
C GLU A 8 6.99 9.27 14.20
N ASP A 9 6.63 10.54 14.28
CA ASP A 9 7.34 11.51 15.12
C ASP A 9 6.87 11.55 16.57
N GLU A 10 5.66 11.09 16.87
CA GLU A 10 5.14 11.01 18.22
C GLU A 10 5.67 9.74 18.93
N PRO A 11 6.49 9.89 19.99
CA PRO A 11 7.12 8.73 20.63
C PRO A 11 6.12 7.71 21.19
N ASP A 12 5.02 8.17 21.75
CA ASP A 12 4.01 7.30 22.34
C ASP A 12 3.32 6.43 21.28
N ILE A 13 3.00 7.01 20.12
CA ILE A 13 2.40 6.28 19.00
C ILE A 13 3.42 5.33 18.40
N GLN A 14 4.65 5.77 18.22
CA GLN A 14 5.74 4.95 17.71
C GLN A 14 5.98 3.72 18.58
N GLU A 15 6.04 3.90 19.90
CA GLU A 15 6.21 2.80 20.85
C GLU A 15 5.03 1.83 20.82
N LEU A 16 3.81 2.35 20.77
CA LEU A 16 2.60 1.54 20.68
C LEU A 16 2.58 0.69 19.40
N LEU A 17 2.90 1.29 18.27
CA LEU A 17 2.96 0.58 16.98
C LEU A 17 4.02 -0.52 17.01
N CYS A 18 5.22 -0.20 17.51
CA CYS A 18 6.29 -1.17 17.61
C CYS A 18 5.89 -2.36 18.49
N ALA A 19 5.36 -2.09 19.67
CA ALA A 19 4.96 -3.14 20.62
C ALA A 19 3.87 -4.05 20.01
N TYR A 20 2.86 -3.45 19.41
CA TYR A 20 1.74 -4.19 18.85
C TYR A 20 2.17 -5.07 17.65
N LEU A 21 3.02 -4.54 16.78
CA LEU A 21 3.50 -5.27 15.62
C LEU A 21 4.50 -6.37 16.02
N GLN A 22 5.35 -6.13 17.01
CA GLN A 22 6.25 -7.15 17.53
C GLN A 22 5.47 -8.30 18.16
N ASP A 23 4.41 -7.98 18.92
CA ASP A 23 3.52 -8.99 19.51
C ASP A 23 2.82 -9.83 18.43
N ALA A 24 2.56 -9.25 17.26
CA ALA A 24 1.97 -9.94 16.11
C ALA A 24 2.99 -10.77 15.30
N GLY A 25 4.27 -10.75 15.67
CA GLY A 25 5.32 -11.55 15.03
C GLY A 25 6.14 -10.83 13.95
N TYR A 26 6.05 -9.50 13.86
CA TYR A 26 6.84 -8.71 12.91
C TYR A 26 8.10 -8.15 13.55
N GLY A 27 9.17 -8.06 12.77
CA GLY A 27 10.33 -7.25 13.14
C GLY A 27 10.03 -5.78 12.87
N THR A 28 10.49 -4.88 13.74
CA THR A 28 10.23 -3.44 13.58
C THR A 28 11.50 -2.63 13.70
N ALA A 29 11.53 -1.51 12.98
CA ALA A 29 12.49 -0.44 13.19
C ALA A 29 11.71 0.87 13.13
N ALA A 30 12.12 1.84 13.91
CA ALA A 30 11.40 3.09 14.04
C ALA A 30 12.27 4.30 13.70
N ALA A 31 11.68 5.27 13.02
CA ALA A 31 12.30 6.55 12.71
C ALA A 31 11.34 7.67 13.10
N GLY A 32 11.89 8.75 13.64
CA GLY A 32 11.12 9.91 14.11
C GLY A 32 10.93 11.00 13.05
N ASP A 33 11.58 10.89 11.92
CA ASP A 33 11.49 11.86 10.83
C ASP A 33 11.84 11.21 9.48
N GLY A 34 11.59 11.92 8.39
CA GLY A 34 11.81 11.41 7.04
C GLY A 34 13.28 11.16 6.71
N VAL A 35 14.21 11.92 7.28
CA VAL A 35 15.64 11.71 7.04
C VAL A 35 16.11 10.41 7.70
N ALA A 36 15.78 10.21 8.98
CA ALA A 36 16.09 8.98 9.69
C ALA A 36 15.45 7.76 9.03
N ALA A 37 14.22 7.91 8.51
CA ALA A 37 13.54 6.86 7.77
C ALA A 37 14.30 6.44 6.53
N LEU A 38 14.78 7.39 5.74
CA LEU A 38 15.55 7.10 4.52
C LEU A 38 16.89 6.43 4.84
N GLU A 39 17.56 6.87 5.90
CA GLU A 39 18.81 6.24 6.35
C GLU A 39 18.59 4.77 6.74
N LEU A 40 17.56 4.50 7.54
CA LEU A 40 17.20 3.13 7.91
C LEU A 40 16.79 2.30 6.70
N PHE A 41 16.00 2.87 5.80
CA PHE A 41 15.56 2.19 4.59
C PHE A 41 16.72 1.76 3.69
N GLN A 42 17.75 2.58 3.61
CA GLN A 42 18.96 2.26 2.84
C GLN A 42 19.87 1.25 3.54
N SER A 43 19.81 1.17 4.86
CA SER A 43 20.72 0.32 5.65
C SER A 43 20.35 -1.16 5.66
N ARG A 44 19.09 -1.49 5.44
CA ARG A 44 18.59 -2.87 5.44
C ARG A 44 17.24 -2.98 4.71
N PRO A 45 16.87 -4.20 4.24
CA PRO A 45 15.59 -4.38 3.55
C PRO A 45 14.41 -4.35 4.52
N PHE A 46 13.28 -3.83 4.04
CA PHE A 46 11.99 -3.86 4.73
C PHE A 46 10.92 -4.45 3.80
N ASP A 47 9.94 -5.09 4.41
CA ASP A 47 8.82 -5.69 3.69
C ASP A 47 7.63 -4.74 3.56
N LEU A 48 7.57 -3.73 4.44
CA LEU A 48 6.52 -2.72 4.43
C LEU A 48 7.02 -1.46 5.16
N VAL A 49 6.57 -0.30 4.70
CA VAL A 49 6.80 0.98 5.37
C VAL A 49 5.47 1.52 5.87
N LEU A 50 5.40 1.78 7.16
CA LEU A 50 4.28 2.44 7.82
C LEU A 50 4.68 3.89 8.03
N LEU A 51 4.03 4.82 7.33
CA LEU A 51 4.55 6.17 7.14
C LEU A 51 3.51 7.22 7.55
N ASP A 52 3.83 8.02 8.55
CA ASP A 52 3.01 9.16 8.93
C ASP A 52 3.16 10.29 7.90
N LEU A 53 2.05 10.91 7.55
CA LEU A 53 2.03 12.03 6.62
C LEU A 53 2.62 13.29 7.22
N MET A 54 2.36 13.54 8.51
CA MET A 54 2.78 14.74 9.22
C MET A 54 4.11 14.52 9.95
N LEU A 55 5.21 14.65 9.23
CA LEU A 55 6.56 14.45 9.76
C LEU A 55 7.36 15.74 9.74
N PRO A 56 8.29 15.94 10.71
CA PRO A 56 9.27 17.02 10.62
C PRO A 56 10.32 16.74 9.53
N LYS A 57 11.00 17.79 9.09
CA LYS A 57 12.05 17.79 8.06
C LYS A 57 11.52 17.46 6.66
N ILE A 58 11.28 16.20 6.38
CA ILE A 58 10.67 15.75 5.13
C ILE A 58 9.30 15.17 5.48
N ASP A 59 8.22 15.68 4.88
CA ASP A 59 6.88 15.17 5.14
C ASP A 59 6.69 13.75 4.58
N GLY A 60 5.57 13.11 4.93
CA GLY A 60 5.29 11.74 4.51
C GLY A 60 5.25 11.57 3.00
N PHE A 61 4.72 12.53 2.25
CA PHE A 61 4.70 12.48 0.79
C PHE A 61 6.11 12.58 0.21
N GLY A 62 6.94 13.48 0.74
CA GLY A 62 8.33 13.63 0.32
C GLY A 62 9.14 12.36 0.58
N ALA A 63 8.99 11.76 1.75
CA ALA A 63 9.64 10.51 2.09
C ALA A 63 9.17 9.37 1.18
N CYS A 64 7.88 9.28 0.90
CA CYS A 64 7.31 8.30 -0.01
C CYS A 64 7.89 8.44 -1.43
N GLU A 65 7.98 9.66 -1.94
CA GLU A 65 8.56 9.93 -3.24
C GLU A 65 10.00 9.44 -3.34
N LEU A 66 10.82 9.73 -2.32
CA LEU A 66 12.21 9.32 -2.27
C LEU A 66 12.36 7.80 -2.17
N ILE A 67 11.50 7.13 -1.40
CA ILE A 67 11.45 5.67 -1.34
C ILE A 67 11.08 5.08 -2.70
N ARG A 68 10.08 5.64 -3.38
CA ARG A 68 9.62 5.18 -4.68
C ARG A 68 10.64 5.29 -5.80
N ARG A 69 11.60 6.21 -5.69
CA ARG A 69 12.71 6.31 -6.64
C ARG A 69 13.64 5.10 -6.61
N GLN A 70 13.67 4.37 -5.51
CA GLN A 70 14.61 3.27 -5.31
C GLN A 70 13.94 1.93 -5.01
N SER A 71 12.64 1.87 -4.75
CA SER A 71 11.97 0.63 -4.34
C SER A 71 10.48 0.65 -4.62
N GLN A 72 9.91 -0.54 -4.83
CA GLN A 72 8.46 -0.77 -4.90
C GLN A 72 7.91 -1.37 -3.60
N VAL A 73 8.62 -1.21 -2.49
CA VAL A 73 8.17 -1.69 -1.18
C VAL A 73 6.75 -1.19 -0.87
N PRO A 74 5.88 -2.04 -0.31
CA PRO A 74 4.56 -1.58 0.10
C PRO A 74 4.62 -0.45 1.12
N ILE A 75 3.81 0.58 0.90
CA ILE A 75 3.71 1.73 1.81
C ILE A 75 2.27 1.87 2.27
N LEU A 76 2.08 1.84 3.58
CA LEU A 76 0.81 2.15 4.25
C LEU A 76 0.95 3.49 4.94
N MET A 77 0.13 4.46 4.53
CA MET A 77 0.23 5.82 5.02
C MET A 77 -0.72 6.06 6.19
N LEU A 78 -0.21 6.66 7.26
CA LEU A 78 -1.01 7.11 8.41
C LEU A 78 -1.25 8.61 8.26
N THR A 79 -2.49 9.06 8.40
CA THR A 79 -2.82 10.45 8.23
C THR A 79 -3.99 10.90 9.09
N ALA A 80 -3.91 12.14 9.62
CA ALA A 80 -5.05 12.84 10.19
C ALA A 80 -5.84 13.58 9.10
N LEU A 81 -5.32 13.61 7.87
CA LEU A 81 -5.89 14.33 6.74
C LEU A 81 -6.81 13.38 5.96
N ASP A 82 -8.07 13.73 5.83
CA ASP A 82 -9.07 13.00 5.05
C ASP A 82 -9.47 13.74 3.77
N GLY A 83 -8.69 14.73 3.36
CA GLY A 83 -8.92 15.50 2.16
C GLY A 83 -8.68 14.71 0.88
N GLU A 84 -9.56 14.89 -0.09
CA GLU A 84 -9.49 14.22 -1.39
C GLU A 84 -8.17 14.47 -2.12
N GLY A 85 -7.62 15.70 -2.00
CA GLY A 85 -6.36 16.08 -2.63
C GLY A 85 -5.17 15.26 -2.12
N GLU A 86 -5.10 15.03 -0.82
CA GLU A 86 -4.06 14.23 -0.19
C GLU A 86 -4.17 12.76 -0.57
N GLN A 87 -5.38 12.22 -0.65
CA GLN A 87 -5.64 10.87 -1.10
C GLN A 87 -5.17 10.67 -2.55
N LEU A 88 -5.51 11.60 -3.43
CA LEU A 88 -5.09 11.57 -4.84
C LEU A 88 -3.57 11.62 -4.97
N ARG A 89 -2.91 12.48 -4.20
CA ARG A 89 -1.45 12.59 -4.19
C ARG A 89 -0.80 11.28 -3.73
N GLY A 90 -1.34 10.64 -2.69
CA GLY A 90 -0.89 9.34 -2.22
C GLY A 90 -1.01 8.25 -3.28
N PHE A 91 -2.13 8.20 -3.98
CA PHE A 91 -2.33 7.23 -5.07
C PHE A 91 -1.40 7.48 -6.26
N ARG A 92 -1.09 8.73 -6.57
CA ARG A 92 -0.10 9.06 -7.62
C ARG A 92 1.30 8.58 -7.25
N LEU A 93 1.65 8.58 -5.96
CA LEU A 93 2.90 8.04 -5.45
C LEU A 93 2.88 6.51 -5.30
N ASN A 94 1.77 5.88 -5.71
CA ASN A 94 1.61 4.43 -5.71
C ASN A 94 1.75 3.82 -4.31
N ILE A 95 1.09 4.43 -3.33
CA ILE A 95 0.94 3.83 -2.00
C ILE A 95 -0.09 2.70 -2.05
N ASP A 96 0.05 1.73 -1.16
CA ASP A 96 -0.83 0.56 -1.15
C ASP A 96 -2.16 0.84 -0.47
N ASP A 97 -2.16 1.65 0.57
CA ASP A 97 -3.36 2.06 1.28
C ASP A 97 -3.02 3.21 2.23
N TYR A 98 -4.02 3.77 2.89
CA TYR A 98 -3.82 4.72 3.96
C TYR A 98 -4.84 4.48 5.07
N VAL A 99 -4.50 4.94 6.29
CA VAL A 99 -5.35 4.83 7.47
C VAL A 99 -5.45 6.21 8.11
N THR A 100 -6.67 6.65 8.39
CA THR A 100 -6.91 7.93 9.06
C THR A 100 -6.77 7.78 10.57
N LYS A 101 -6.16 8.78 11.21
CA LYS A 101 -6.09 8.88 12.68
C LYS A 101 -7.38 9.51 13.22
N PRO A 102 -7.91 9.06 14.36
CA PRO A 102 -7.47 7.92 15.15
C PRO A 102 -7.81 6.60 14.48
N PHE A 103 -6.94 5.61 14.60
CA PHE A 103 -7.14 4.31 13.97
C PHE A 103 -7.24 3.20 15.01
N SER A 104 -7.90 2.11 14.63
CA SER A 104 -7.96 0.89 15.41
C SER A 104 -6.74 0.02 15.12
N MET A 105 -6.02 -0.43 16.16
CA MET A 105 -4.88 -1.33 16.00
C MET A 105 -5.25 -2.65 15.31
N PRO A 106 -6.36 -3.32 15.63
CA PRO A 106 -6.78 -4.50 14.92
C PRO A 106 -7.04 -4.25 13.43
N VAL A 107 -7.64 -3.13 13.06
CA VAL A 107 -7.89 -2.75 11.65
C VAL A 107 -6.57 -2.50 10.92
N LEU A 108 -5.65 -1.77 11.56
CA LEU A 108 -4.33 -1.50 11.00
C LEU A 108 -3.56 -2.80 10.75
N LEU A 109 -3.56 -3.71 11.72
CA LEU A 109 -2.90 -5.00 11.61
C LEU A 109 -3.47 -5.84 10.48
N GLU A 110 -4.78 -5.83 10.30
CA GLU A 110 -5.43 -6.56 9.21
C GLU A 110 -5.05 -6.00 7.84
N LYS A 111 -4.98 -4.68 7.69
CA LYS A 111 -4.49 -4.03 6.47
C LYS A 111 -3.04 -4.41 6.17
N ILE A 112 -2.18 -4.42 7.17
CA ILE A 112 -0.78 -4.85 7.04
C ILE A 112 -0.70 -6.30 6.56
N ARG A 113 -1.46 -7.20 7.16
CA ARG A 113 -1.51 -8.61 6.76
C ARG A 113 -1.91 -8.79 5.29
N VAL A 114 -2.93 -8.06 4.87
CA VAL A 114 -3.43 -8.12 3.49
C VAL A 114 -2.35 -7.62 2.51
N ILE A 115 -1.71 -6.51 2.81
CA ILE A 115 -0.66 -5.94 1.96
C ILE A 115 0.55 -6.87 1.87
N LEU A 116 1.01 -7.40 2.99
CA LEU A 116 2.16 -8.31 3.03
C LEU A 116 1.88 -9.63 2.31
N ARG A 117 0.66 -10.13 2.36
CA ARG A 117 0.25 -11.33 1.66
C ARG A 117 0.30 -11.14 0.13
N ARG A 118 -0.07 -9.95 -0.37
CA ARG A 118 0.00 -9.63 -1.80
C ARG A 118 1.43 -9.50 -2.30
N SER A 119 2.30 -8.83 -1.52
CA SER A 119 3.67 -8.53 -1.92
C SER A 119 4.66 -9.64 -1.60
N GLY A 120 4.37 -10.47 -0.60
CA GLY A 120 5.22 -11.59 -0.18
C GLY A 120 4.84 -12.91 -0.81
N GLY A 121 3.77 -12.96 -1.58
CA GLY A 121 3.45 -14.12 -2.39
C GLY A 121 4.52 -14.31 -3.44
N THR A 122 4.94 -15.53 -3.67
CA THR A 122 5.54 -15.89 -4.94
C THR A 122 4.69 -15.22 -6.02
N VAL A 123 5.31 -14.39 -6.85
CA VAL A 123 4.69 -13.98 -8.09
C VAL A 123 4.43 -15.29 -8.82
N GLU A 124 3.29 -15.87 -8.60
CA GLU A 124 2.80 -16.86 -9.51
C GLU A 124 2.63 -16.10 -10.81
N ASP A 125 3.49 -16.37 -11.77
CA ASP A 125 3.32 -15.96 -13.16
C ASP A 125 2.03 -16.59 -13.65
N GLY A 126 0.90 -16.04 -13.22
CA GLY A 126 -0.41 -16.58 -13.50
C GLY A 126 -1.46 -15.48 -13.52
N PRO A 127 -2.67 -15.81 -14.00
CA PRO A 127 -3.75 -14.84 -14.04
C PRO A 127 -4.12 -14.34 -12.64
N LEU A 128 -4.51 -13.08 -12.54
CA LEU A 128 -5.11 -12.53 -11.34
C LEU A 128 -6.44 -13.21 -11.10
N ARG A 129 -6.70 -13.64 -9.88
CA ARG A 129 -7.92 -14.39 -9.54
C ARG A 129 -8.63 -13.77 -8.35
N TYR A 130 -9.95 -13.74 -8.46
CA TYR A 130 -10.85 -13.41 -7.36
C TYR A 130 -12.11 -14.27 -7.49
N ARG A 131 -12.31 -15.21 -6.57
CA ARG A 131 -13.41 -16.20 -6.65
C ARG A 131 -13.38 -16.92 -8.00
N ASP A 132 -14.48 -16.86 -8.76
CA ASP A 132 -14.60 -17.52 -10.08
C ASP A 132 -14.12 -16.64 -11.24
N LEU A 133 -13.58 -15.47 -10.93
CA LEU A 133 -13.09 -14.50 -11.90
C LEU A 133 -11.58 -14.62 -12.06
N SER A 134 -11.10 -14.71 -13.29
CA SER A 134 -9.68 -14.70 -13.61
C SER A 134 -9.38 -13.71 -14.72
N LEU A 135 -8.24 -13.02 -14.62
CA LEU A 135 -7.78 -12.03 -15.60
C LEU A 135 -6.34 -12.35 -15.97
N ASP A 136 -6.11 -12.65 -17.24
CA ASP A 136 -4.80 -12.91 -17.80
C ASP A 136 -4.30 -11.65 -18.53
N LEU A 137 -3.23 -11.04 -18.00
CA LEU A 137 -2.66 -9.82 -18.57
C LEU A 137 -1.97 -10.06 -19.91
N ASP A 138 -1.29 -11.20 -20.05
CA ASP A 138 -0.54 -11.50 -21.26
C ASP A 138 -1.47 -11.81 -22.44
N ALA A 139 -2.51 -12.61 -22.19
CA ALA A 139 -3.52 -12.93 -23.18
C ALA A 139 -4.59 -11.84 -23.32
N ARG A 140 -4.67 -10.89 -22.41
CA ARG A 140 -5.75 -9.89 -22.29
C ARG A 140 -7.13 -10.52 -22.25
N GLU A 141 -7.26 -11.58 -21.48
CA GLU A 141 -8.45 -12.38 -21.40
C GLU A 141 -9.01 -12.37 -19.98
N VAL A 142 -10.33 -12.25 -19.87
CA VAL A 142 -11.06 -12.35 -18.60
C VAL A 142 -12.02 -13.51 -18.69
N ARG A 143 -12.02 -14.37 -17.66
CA ARG A 143 -12.93 -15.50 -17.55
C ARG A 143 -13.73 -15.42 -16.26
N LEU A 144 -15.01 -15.71 -16.37
CA LEU A 144 -15.92 -15.88 -15.24
C LEU A 144 -16.53 -17.26 -15.32
N GLU A 145 -16.37 -18.07 -14.27
CA GLU A 145 -16.84 -19.45 -14.21
C GLU A 145 -16.40 -20.28 -15.43
N GLY A 146 -15.17 -20.06 -15.89
CA GLY A 146 -14.60 -20.74 -17.06
C GLY A 146 -15.04 -20.23 -18.41
N ARG A 147 -15.89 -19.20 -18.46
CA ARG A 147 -16.36 -18.57 -19.70
C ARG A 147 -15.63 -17.29 -19.98
N THR A 148 -15.14 -17.11 -21.18
CA THR A 148 -14.49 -15.88 -21.62
C THR A 148 -15.50 -14.75 -21.71
N LEU A 149 -15.17 -13.60 -21.08
CA LEU A 149 -15.94 -12.37 -21.18
C LEU A 149 -15.33 -11.45 -22.23
N GLU A 150 -16.19 -10.85 -23.03
CA GLU A 150 -15.76 -9.78 -23.96
C GLU A 150 -15.86 -8.42 -23.27
N LEU A 151 -14.71 -7.77 -23.10
CA LEU A 151 -14.61 -6.46 -22.47
C LEU A 151 -13.94 -5.48 -23.42
N THR A 152 -14.37 -4.20 -23.33
CA THR A 152 -13.62 -3.12 -23.97
C THR A 152 -12.26 -2.94 -23.28
N ALA A 153 -11.32 -2.25 -23.93
CA ALA A 153 -10.02 -1.97 -23.33
C ALA A 153 -10.13 -1.24 -21.99
N ARG A 154 -11.07 -0.30 -21.88
CA ARG A 154 -11.32 0.44 -20.63
C ARG A 154 -11.91 -0.44 -19.53
N GLU A 155 -12.86 -1.28 -19.87
CA GLU A 155 -13.44 -2.25 -18.93
C GLU A 155 -12.38 -3.22 -18.41
N PHE A 156 -11.51 -3.69 -19.29
CA PHE A 156 -10.39 -4.56 -18.92
C PHE A 156 -9.43 -3.84 -17.94
N GLU A 157 -9.03 -2.62 -18.23
CA GLU A 157 -8.15 -1.82 -17.36
C GLU A 157 -8.79 -1.55 -16.00
N LEU A 158 -10.08 -1.27 -15.97
CA LEU A 158 -10.83 -1.04 -14.73
C LEU A 158 -10.83 -2.31 -13.87
N LEU A 159 -11.14 -3.45 -14.46
CA LEU A 159 -11.14 -4.73 -13.77
C LEU A 159 -9.74 -5.11 -13.29
N HIS A 160 -8.71 -4.89 -14.11
CA HIS A 160 -7.32 -5.09 -13.73
C HIS A 160 -6.94 -4.24 -12.52
N THR A 161 -7.37 -2.97 -12.50
CA THR A 161 -7.13 -2.07 -11.37
C THR A 161 -7.72 -2.63 -10.07
N PHE A 162 -8.95 -3.11 -10.10
CA PHE A 162 -9.60 -3.68 -8.92
C PHE A 162 -8.99 -5.01 -8.49
N LEU A 163 -8.68 -5.89 -9.42
CA LEU A 163 -8.10 -7.20 -9.11
C LEU A 163 -6.66 -7.12 -8.61
N SER A 164 -5.92 -6.11 -9.04
CA SER A 164 -4.55 -5.86 -8.58
C SER A 164 -4.49 -5.40 -7.12
N ALA A 165 -5.58 -4.86 -6.60
CA ALA A 165 -5.65 -4.35 -5.23
C ALA A 165 -7.00 -4.72 -4.58
N PRO A 166 -7.27 -6.02 -4.35
CA PRO A 166 -8.51 -6.46 -3.71
C PRO A 166 -8.66 -5.83 -2.33
N GLY A 167 -9.86 -5.38 -2.00
CA GLY A 167 -10.15 -4.72 -0.73
C GLY A 167 -9.82 -3.23 -0.67
N ARG A 168 -9.13 -2.69 -1.69
CA ARG A 168 -8.88 -1.24 -1.78
C ARG A 168 -10.11 -0.54 -2.36
N VAL A 169 -10.49 0.57 -1.74
CA VAL A 169 -11.55 1.46 -2.25
C VAL A 169 -10.92 2.54 -3.13
N PHE A 170 -11.46 2.72 -4.32
CA PHE A 170 -11.03 3.75 -5.26
C PHE A 170 -12.11 4.82 -5.36
N THR A 171 -11.70 6.09 -5.30
CA THR A 171 -12.62 7.19 -5.59
C THR A 171 -12.81 7.32 -7.09
N ARG A 172 -13.91 7.96 -7.50
CA ARG A 172 -14.18 8.24 -8.91
C ARG A 172 -13.05 9.05 -9.54
N GLU A 173 -12.55 10.05 -8.83
CA GLU A 173 -11.46 10.92 -9.30
C GLU A 173 -10.16 10.15 -9.52
N VAL A 174 -9.84 9.24 -8.63
CA VAL A 174 -8.65 8.36 -8.76
C VAL A 174 -8.78 7.46 -9.98
N LEU A 175 -9.94 6.84 -10.17
CA LEU A 175 -10.18 5.99 -11.33
C LEU A 175 -10.12 6.78 -12.64
N LEU A 176 -10.72 7.96 -12.69
CA LEU A 176 -10.66 8.83 -13.86
C LEU A 176 -9.22 9.24 -14.17
N SER A 177 -8.44 9.59 -13.16
CA SER A 177 -7.03 9.96 -13.34
C SER A 177 -6.18 8.79 -13.88
N LYS A 178 -6.42 7.58 -13.39
CA LYS A 178 -5.67 6.39 -13.80
C LYS A 178 -6.02 5.91 -15.21
N LEU A 179 -7.29 5.95 -15.57
CA LEU A 179 -7.79 5.29 -16.78
C LEU A 179 -8.04 6.26 -17.94
N TRP A 180 -8.30 7.51 -17.65
CA TRP A 180 -8.64 8.55 -18.64
C TRP A 180 -7.81 9.83 -18.51
N GLY A 181 -6.91 9.89 -17.53
CA GLY A 181 -6.07 11.06 -17.27
C GLY A 181 -4.81 11.20 -18.10
#